data_cf27076b3f8d4aa2015b06879e518f07
#
_entry.id   cf27076b3f8d4aa2015b06879e518f07
#
_cell.length_a   1.000
_cell.length_b   1.000
_cell.length_c   1.000
_cell.angle_alpha   90.00
_cell.angle_beta   90.00
_cell.angle_gamma   90.00
#
_symmetry.space_group_name_H-M   'P 1'
#
loop_
_entity.id
_entity.type
_entity.pdbx_description
1 polymer ?
#
loop_
_entity_poly.entity_id
_entity_poly.type
_entity_poly.pdbx_seq_one_letter_code
_entity_poly.pdbx_strand_id
1 'polypeptide(L)'
;AENVWENFIPAPGTIEGYYPALGPSVRVDSHVYKDYTIPPFYDSLIAKLIVKATDYDLAVNKLERALEEFTIEGVRTIIPFLLTISKSKEFRRGFFDTSYVEKNLKTILENTYDDMNKEPNDDLEEVIVEAIKRYKKKR
;
A
#
# COMPACT_ATOMS: atom_id res chain seq x y z
N ALA A 1 0.36 8.70 0.24
CA ALA A 1 1.76 8.84 0.60
C ALA A 1 1.94 8.68 2.11
N GLU A 2 2.25 7.46 2.55
CA GLU A 2 2.40 7.12 3.98
C GLU A 2 3.52 6.09 4.15
N ASN A 3 4.20 6.16 5.29
CA ASN A 3 5.23 5.20 5.67
C ASN A 3 4.61 4.11 6.58
N VAL A 4 4.42 2.92 6.04
CA VAL A 4 3.85 1.77 6.78
C VAL A 4 4.73 1.34 7.96
N TRP A 5 6.05 1.52 7.86
CA TRP A 5 7.04 1.17 8.88
C TRP A 5 7.08 2.14 10.06
N GLU A 6 6.50 3.33 9.88
CA GLU A 6 6.40 4.36 10.90
C GLU A 6 4.95 4.65 11.30
N ASN A 7 4.13 3.59 11.38
CA ASN A 7 2.74 3.69 11.78
C ASN A 7 1.90 4.58 10.84
N PHE A 8 2.09 4.41 9.54
CA PHE A 8 1.33 5.12 8.50
C PHE A 8 1.38 6.65 8.64
N ILE A 9 2.50 7.19 9.15
CA ILE A 9 2.66 8.64 9.16
C ILE A 9 2.69 9.16 7.72
N PRO A 10 2.16 10.38 7.46
CA PRO A 10 2.29 11.02 6.16
C PRO A 10 3.75 11.09 5.71
N ALA A 11 3.99 10.81 4.43
CA ALA A 11 5.30 10.85 3.80
C ALA A 11 5.33 11.97 2.75
N PRO A 12 5.45 13.26 3.17
CA PRO A 12 5.57 14.39 2.26
C PRO A 12 6.89 14.30 1.49
N GLY A 13 6.94 14.92 0.32
CA GLY A 13 8.13 14.93 -0.51
C GLY A 13 7.81 15.22 -1.97
N THR A 14 8.82 15.21 -2.81
CA THR A 14 8.68 15.45 -4.25
C THR A 14 8.57 14.11 -4.99
N ILE A 15 7.59 14.00 -5.86
CA ILE A 15 7.39 12.83 -6.72
C ILE A 15 8.39 12.91 -7.88
N GLU A 16 9.35 11.98 -7.91
CA GLU A 16 10.37 11.90 -8.96
C GLU A 16 9.91 11.12 -10.18
N GLY A 17 9.03 10.14 -9.98
CA GLY A 17 8.40 9.34 -11.02
C GLY A 17 6.92 9.07 -10.70
N TYR A 18 6.06 9.15 -11.72
CA TYR A 18 4.63 8.88 -11.59
C TYR A 18 4.13 8.08 -12.79
N TYR A 19 3.86 6.81 -12.58
CA TYR A 19 3.44 5.84 -13.61
C TYR A 19 2.15 5.16 -13.15
N PRO A 20 0.98 5.79 -13.39
CA PRO A 20 -0.29 5.22 -12.95
C PRO A 20 -0.64 3.95 -13.73
N ALA A 21 -1.28 3.00 -13.06
CA ALA A 21 -1.83 1.83 -13.70
C ALA A 21 -2.88 2.23 -14.74
N LEU A 22 -2.80 1.63 -15.92
CA LEU A 22 -3.71 1.89 -17.03
C LEU A 22 -4.35 0.58 -17.53
N GLY A 23 -5.43 0.71 -18.30
CA GLY A 23 -6.05 -0.43 -18.97
C GLY A 23 -7.57 -0.46 -18.85
N PRO A 24 -8.22 -1.43 -19.51
CA PRO A 24 -9.67 -1.57 -19.49
C PRO A 24 -10.21 -1.76 -18.08
N SER A 25 -11.16 -0.90 -17.67
CA SER A 25 -11.79 -0.93 -16.35
C SER A 25 -10.81 -0.71 -15.18
N VAL A 26 -9.72 0.00 -15.41
CA VAL A 26 -8.83 0.57 -14.40
C VAL A 26 -8.96 2.08 -14.45
N ARG A 27 -9.19 2.71 -13.29
CA ARG A 27 -9.27 4.17 -13.16
C ARG A 27 -8.40 4.61 -12.00
N VAL A 28 -7.60 5.63 -12.23
CA VAL A 28 -6.81 6.30 -11.19
C VAL A 28 -7.30 7.75 -11.08
N ASP A 29 -7.89 8.10 -9.95
CA ASP A 29 -8.25 9.48 -9.62
C ASP A 29 -7.12 10.07 -8.79
N SER A 30 -6.40 11.04 -9.32
CA SER A 30 -5.21 11.62 -8.69
C SER A 30 -5.09 13.10 -9.03
N HIS A 31 -4.46 13.87 -8.13
CA HIS A 31 -4.08 15.27 -8.36
C HIS A 31 -2.57 15.45 -8.49
N VAL A 32 -1.80 14.36 -8.27
CA VAL A 32 -0.33 14.42 -8.32
C VAL A 32 0.21 14.00 -9.68
N TYR A 33 1.42 14.44 -9.97
CA TYR A 33 2.16 14.19 -11.20
C TYR A 33 3.66 14.21 -10.90
N LYS A 34 4.49 13.85 -11.88
CA LYS A 34 5.94 13.96 -11.75
C LYS A 34 6.35 15.40 -11.40
N ASP A 35 7.29 15.56 -10.49
CA ASP A 35 7.80 16.84 -9.95
C ASP A 35 6.80 17.58 -9.01
N TYR A 36 5.62 16.98 -8.71
CA TYR A 36 4.72 17.51 -7.69
C TYR A 36 5.30 17.33 -6.30
N THR A 37 5.31 18.39 -5.50
CA THR A 37 5.71 18.31 -4.09
C THR A 37 4.48 18.18 -3.20
N ILE A 38 4.39 17.04 -2.50
CA ILE A 38 3.33 16.77 -1.51
C ILE A 38 3.61 17.62 -0.27
N PRO A 39 2.73 18.58 0.07
CA PRO A 39 2.95 19.41 1.23
C PRO A 39 2.62 18.67 2.53
N PRO A 40 3.33 18.97 3.64
CA PRO A 40 3.11 18.29 4.93
C PRO A 40 1.82 18.72 5.67
N PHE A 41 1.08 19.69 5.14
CA PHE A 41 -0.06 20.32 5.81
C PHE A 41 -1.42 19.75 5.42
N TYR A 42 -1.46 18.90 4.40
CA TYR A 42 -2.68 18.29 3.89
C TYR A 42 -2.73 16.79 4.15
N ASP A 43 -3.86 16.17 3.81
CA ASP A 43 -4.06 14.73 3.85
C ASP A 43 -3.02 13.98 2.99
N SER A 44 -2.65 12.78 3.43
CA SER A 44 -1.69 11.91 2.75
C SER A 44 -2.24 11.25 1.47
N LEU A 45 -3.56 11.37 1.22
CA LEU A 45 -4.22 10.77 0.06
C LEU A 45 -3.79 11.46 -1.24
N ILE A 46 -3.08 10.74 -2.10
CA ILE A 46 -2.58 11.25 -3.38
C ILE A 46 -3.24 10.62 -4.60
N ALA A 47 -3.78 9.43 -4.45
CA ALA A 47 -4.47 8.73 -5.54
C ALA A 47 -5.51 7.74 -5.02
N LYS A 48 -6.53 7.47 -5.84
CA LYS A 48 -7.50 6.38 -5.66
C LYS A 48 -7.43 5.48 -6.87
N LEU A 49 -7.01 4.24 -6.67
CA LEU A 49 -7.02 3.20 -7.70
C LEU A 49 -8.36 2.47 -7.63
N ILE A 50 -9.08 2.44 -8.74
CA ILE A 50 -10.40 1.85 -8.86
C ILE A 50 -10.37 0.84 -10.01
N VAL A 51 -10.83 -0.38 -9.73
CA VAL A 51 -10.96 -1.44 -10.73
C VAL A 51 -12.40 -1.92 -10.81
N LYS A 52 -12.81 -2.35 -12.00
CA LYS A 52 -14.13 -2.95 -12.25
C LYS A 52 -13.97 -4.28 -12.97
N ALA A 53 -14.76 -5.28 -12.58
CA ALA A 53 -14.85 -6.57 -13.26
C ALA A 53 -16.29 -7.13 -13.15
N THR A 54 -16.55 -8.27 -13.78
CA THR A 54 -17.85 -8.95 -13.76
C THR A 54 -18.11 -9.69 -12.45
N ASP A 55 -17.04 -10.13 -11.80
CA ASP A 55 -17.10 -10.84 -10.53
C ASP A 55 -15.93 -10.43 -9.61
N TYR A 56 -15.99 -10.90 -8.36
CA TYR A 56 -15.04 -10.52 -7.33
C TYR A 56 -13.62 -11.02 -7.63
N ASP A 57 -13.48 -12.27 -8.04
CA ASP A 57 -12.14 -12.87 -8.30
C ASP A 57 -11.42 -12.14 -9.44
N LEU A 58 -12.12 -11.82 -10.52
CA LEU A 58 -11.59 -11.03 -11.61
C LEU A 58 -11.24 -9.60 -11.16
N ALA A 59 -12.04 -9.01 -10.26
CA ALA A 59 -11.74 -7.70 -9.70
C ALA A 59 -10.46 -7.72 -8.85
N VAL A 60 -10.28 -8.73 -7.99
CA VAL A 60 -9.07 -8.89 -7.18
C VAL A 60 -7.83 -9.11 -8.06
N ASN A 61 -7.92 -9.98 -9.07
CA ASN A 61 -6.79 -10.21 -9.99
C ASN A 61 -6.41 -8.93 -10.77
N LYS A 62 -7.40 -8.16 -11.18
CA LYS A 62 -7.18 -6.86 -11.85
C LYS A 62 -6.58 -5.83 -10.90
N LEU A 63 -7.02 -5.80 -9.63
CA LEU A 63 -6.47 -4.92 -8.61
C LEU A 63 -5.00 -5.23 -8.34
N GLU A 64 -4.67 -6.51 -8.17
CA GLU A 64 -3.29 -6.96 -7.96
C GLU A 64 -2.38 -6.52 -9.09
N ARG A 65 -2.73 -6.81 -10.35
CA ARG A 65 -1.98 -6.35 -11.51
C ARG A 65 -1.84 -4.82 -11.55
N ALA A 66 -2.93 -4.09 -11.29
CA ALA A 66 -2.90 -2.64 -11.32
C ALA A 66 -2.02 -2.06 -10.20
N LEU A 67 -1.96 -2.68 -9.02
CA LEU A 67 -1.05 -2.28 -7.94
C LEU A 67 0.42 -2.56 -8.29
N GLU A 68 0.71 -3.68 -8.98
CA GLU A 68 2.06 -4.01 -9.46
C GLU A 68 2.56 -3.04 -10.55
N GLU A 69 1.66 -2.56 -11.40
CA GLU A 69 1.97 -1.60 -12.45
C GLU A 69 2.05 -0.14 -11.95
N PHE A 70 1.43 0.17 -10.81
CA PHE A 70 1.36 1.54 -10.30
C PHE A 70 2.62 1.92 -9.54
N THR A 71 3.50 2.67 -10.18
CA THR A 71 4.78 3.09 -9.60
C THR A 71 4.77 4.59 -9.30
N ILE A 72 5.16 4.94 -8.06
CA ILE A 72 5.40 6.31 -7.61
C ILE A 72 6.77 6.33 -6.95
N GLU A 73 7.66 7.18 -7.46
CA GLU A 73 9.04 7.32 -7.00
C GLU A 73 9.24 8.64 -6.26
N GLY A 74 10.23 8.69 -5.36
CA GLY A 74 10.60 9.88 -4.58
C GLY A 74 9.89 10.01 -3.24
N VAL A 75 8.76 9.32 -3.04
CA VAL A 75 8.02 9.31 -1.77
C VAL A 75 7.59 7.89 -1.37
N ARG A 76 7.43 7.65 -0.08
CA ARG A 76 6.89 6.38 0.40
C ARG A 76 5.38 6.34 0.21
N THR A 77 4.88 5.19 -0.26
CA THR A 77 3.45 4.94 -0.44
C THR A 77 3.03 3.62 0.22
N ILE A 78 1.74 3.45 0.41
CA ILE A 78 1.16 2.19 0.91
C ILE A 78 0.92 1.16 -0.20
N ILE A 79 1.37 1.38 -1.44
CA ILE A 79 1.16 0.45 -2.56
C ILE A 79 1.65 -0.97 -2.23
N PRO A 80 2.88 -1.20 -1.71
CA PRO A 80 3.32 -2.54 -1.36
C PRO A 80 2.45 -3.22 -0.29
N PHE A 81 2.01 -2.47 0.71
CA PHE A 81 1.10 -2.96 1.75
C PHE A 81 -0.27 -3.37 1.19
N LEU A 82 -0.84 -2.57 0.28
CA LEU A 82 -2.10 -2.89 -0.39
C LEU A 82 -1.97 -4.12 -1.29
N LEU A 83 -0.82 -4.28 -1.96
CA LEU A 83 -0.52 -5.44 -2.79
C LEU A 83 -0.48 -6.72 -1.94
N THR A 84 0.17 -6.70 -0.78
CA THR A 84 0.17 -7.82 0.18
C THR A 84 -1.24 -8.17 0.63
N ILE A 85 -2.08 -7.18 0.95
CA ILE A 85 -3.48 -7.41 1.31
C ILE A 85 -4.23 -8.08 0.15
N SER A 86 -4.08 -7.59 -1.08
CA SER A 86 -4.78 -8.15 -2.24
C SER A 86 -4.43 -9.61 -2.52
N LYS A 87 -3.23 -10.04 -2.15
CA LYS A 87 -2.74 -11.43 -2.26
C LYS A 87 -3.19 -12.34 -1.11
N SER A 88 -3.70 -11.78 -0.01
CA SER A 88 -4.12 -12.57 1.15
C SER A 88 -5.34 -13.45 0.86
N LYS A 89 -5.41 -14.61 1.52
CA LYS A 89 -6.51 -15.57 1.32
C LYS A 89 -7.86 -15.01 1.76
N GLU A 90 -7.86 -14.27 2.84
CA GLU A 90 -9.06 -13.65 3.42
C GLU A 90 -9.64 -12.61 2.47
N PHE A 91 -8.79 -11.73 1.94
CA PHE A 91 -9.20 -10.71 0.98
C PHE A 91 -9.70 -11.35 -0.32
N ARG A 92 -8.99 -12.33 -0.86
CA ARG A 92 -9.40 -13.08 -2.07
C ARG A 92 -10.74 -13.81 -1.93
N ARG A 93 -11.10 -14.25 -0.72
CA ARG A 93 -12.37 -14.90 -0.43
C ARG A 93 -13.50 -13.94 -0.05
N GLY A 94 -13.21 -12.65 0.09
CA GLY A 94 -14.17 -11.67 0.57
C GLY A 94 -14.48 -11.79 2.08
N PHE A 95 -13.67 -12.52 2.85
CA PHE A 95 -13.84 -12.73 4.29
C PHE A 95 -13.01 -11.72 5.09
N PHE A 96 -13.44 -10.48 5.10
CA PHE A 96 -12.82 -9.42 5.88
C PHE A 96 -13.85 -8.40 6.36
N ASP A 97 -13.55 -7.80 7.47
CA ASP A 97 -14.33 -6.72 8.08
C ASP A 97 -13.43 -5.48 8.32
N THR A 98 -13.99 -4.44 8.92
CA THR A 98 -13.26 -3.20 9.21
C THR A 98 -12.10 -3.39 10.19
N SER A 99 -12.05 -4.49 10.92
CA SER A 99 -10.97 -4.83 11.87
C SER A 99 -9.88 -5.72 11.24
N TYR A 100 -10.01 -6.10 9.95
CA TYR A 100 -9.11 -7.03 9.30
C TYR A 100 -7.65 -6.60 9.35
N VAL A 101 -7.37 -5.37 8.96
CA VAL A 101 -6.01 -4.82 8.94
C VAL A 101 -5.42 -4.79 10.35
N GLU A 102 -6.20 -4.34 11.33
CA GLU A 102 -5.74 -4.27 12.72
C GLU A 102 -5.38 -5.63 13.29
N LYS A 103 -6.24 -6.63 13.08
CA LYS A 103 -6.03 -8.00 13.56
C LYS A 103 -4.82 -8.68 12.92
N ASN A 104 -4.54 -8.37 11.66
CA ASN A 104 -3.51 -9.04 10.85
C ASN A 104 -2.30 -8.16 10.56
N LEU A 105 -2.18 -6.99 11.20
CA LEU A 105 -1.17 -5.97 10.88
C LEU A 105 0.25 -6.54 10.88
N LYS A 106 0.61 -7.34 11.89
CA LYS A 106 1.92 -7.93 12.00
C LYS A 106 2.25 -8.81 10.78
N THR A 107 1.36 -9.76 10.47
CA THR A 107 1.54 -10.68 9.34
C THR A 107 1.57 -9.95 8.00
N ILE A 108 0.74 -8.91 7.83
CA ILE A 108 0.74 -8.12 6.60
C ILE A 108 2.08 -7.37 6.45
N LEU A 109 2.61 -6.79 7.52
CA LEU A 109 3.90 -6.09 7.49
C LEU A 109 5.06 -7.06 7.20
N GLU A 110 5.09 -8.24 7.84
CA GLU A 110 6.07 -9.29 7.57
C GLU A 110 6.06 -9.67 6.10
N ASN A 111 4.90 -10.03 5.55
CA ASN A 111 4.76 -10.39 4.15
C ASN A 111 5.11 -9.23 3.19
N THR A 112 4.75 -7.98 3.55
CA THR A 112 5.10 -6.80 2.74
C THR A 112 6.61 -6.60 2.66
N TYR A 113 7.31 -6.84 3.77
CA TYR A 113 8.75 -6.74 3.82
C TYR A 113 9.42 -7.83 2.97
N ASP A 114 8.97 -9.08 3.11
CA ASP A 114 9.50 -10.21 2.34
C ASP A 114 9.29 -10.02 0.83
N ASP A 115 8.14 -9.48 0.43
CA ASP A 115 7.85 -9.18 -0.98
C ASP A 115 8.74 -8.06 -1.55
N MET A 116 9.14 -7.10 -0.71
CA MET A 116 10.01 -5.98 -1.11
C MET A 116 11.50 -6.34 -1.11
N ASN A 117 11.90 -7.26 -0.23
CA ASN A 117 13.30 -7.64 -0.03
C ASN A 117 13.43 -9.15 -0.26
N LYS A 118 13.71 -9.54 -1.48
CA LYS A 118 13.90 -10.96 -1.85
C LYS A 118 15.17 -11.61 -1.26
N GLU A 119 16.00 -10.84 -0.56
CA GLU A 119 17.14 -11.35 0.19
C GLU A 119 16.87 -11.25 1.70
N PRO A 120 17.25 -12.28 2.50
CA PRO A 120 17.05 -12.25 3.95
C PRO A 120 17.87 -11.11 4.56
N ASN A 121 17.18 -10.23 5.28
CA ASN A 121 17.81 -9.16 6.05
C ASN A 121 17.59 -9.45 7.53
N ASP A 122 18.67 -9.52 8.31
CA ASP A 122 18.66 -9.86 9.75
C ASP A 122 17.91 -8.84 10.62
N ASP A 123 17.62 -7.64 10.08
CA ASP A 123 16.96 -6.55 10.81
C ASP A 123 15.42 -6.56 10.73
N LEU A 124 14.83 -7.55 10.03
CA LEU A 124 13.38 -7.61 9.76
C LEU A 124 12.54 -7.58 11.03
N GLU A 125 12.86 -8.43 12.01
CA GLU A 125 12.07 -8.53 13.25
C GLU A 125 12.07 -7.21 14.02
N GLU A 126 13.18 -6.51 14.06
CA GLU A 126 13.31 -5.23 14.76
C GLU A 126 12.47 -4.14 14.10
N VAL A 127 12.49 -4.02 12.79
CA VAL A 127 11.68 -3.08 12.00
C VAL A 127 10.18 -3.31 12.20
N ILE A 128 9.74 -4.57 12.13
CA ILE A 128 8.32 -4.93 12.31
C ILE A 128 7.86 -4.68 13.73
N VAL A 129 8.65 -5.10 14.73
CA VAL A 129 8.33 -4.89 16.16
C VAL A 129 8.21 -3.41 16.47
N GLU A 130 9.11 -2.58 15.95
CA GLU A 130 9.06 -1.14 16.17
C GLU A 130 7.85 -0.50 15.47
N ALA A 131 7.52 -0.91 14.25
CA ALA A 131 6.32 -0.45 13.54
C ALA A 131 5.03 -0.77 14.32
N ILE A 132 4.93 -2.00 14.86
CA ILE A 132 3.78 -2.43 15.68
C ILE A 132 3.70 -1.67 17.00
N LYS A 133 4.82 -1.45 17.68
CA LYS A 133 4.87 -0.66 18.93
C LYS A 133 4.37 0.76 18.72
N ARG A 134 4.81 1.41 17.63
CA ARG A 134 4.38 2.76 17.27
C ARG A 134 2.88 2.83 16.95
N TYR A 135 2.36 1.82 16.26
CA TYR A 135 0.92 1.71 15.97
C TYR A 135 0.07 1.63 17.23
N LYS A 136 0.46 0.77 18.22
CA LYS A 136 -0.27 0.59 19.48
C LYS A 136 -0.20 1.80 20.41
N LYS A 137 0.85 2.61 20.35
CA LYS A 137 1.04 3.79 21.21
C LYS A 137 0.14 4.97 20.85
N LYS A 138 -0.41 5.00 19.63
CA LYS A 138 -1.28 6.09 19.14
C LYS A 138 -2.78 5.85 19.37
N ARG A 139 -3.15 4.69 19.93
CA ARG A 139 -4.51 4.35 20.35
C ARG A 139 -4.61 4.27 21.88
#